data_2f636e14844c9cef68337c9ce18704f2
#
_entry.id   2f636e14844c9cef68337c9ce18704f2
#
_cell.length_a   1.000
_cell.length_b   1.000
_cell.length_c   1.000
_cell.angle_alpha   90.00
_cell.angle_beta   90.00
_cell.angle_gamma   90.00
#
_symmetry.space_group_name_H-M   'P 1'
#
loop_
_entity.id
_entity.type
_entity.pdbx_description
1 polymer ?
#
loop_
_entity_poly.entity_id
_entity_poly.type
_entity_poly.pdbx_seq_one_letter_code
_entity_poly.pdbx_strand_id
1 'polypeptide(L)'
;MGELVILHKQLGDTVLLEPVLRKIAHLTGERVHLLCPPQWRPIIELMPHTQFATGKRRWMPDRLRALDSGGRTTRAAAFTFCREKVLLVPEPGWVTRTHRAVYSQIDAVAPGGRDMARWLWDSVGTDTGPKYEPPVLERPPEDWTREGLCPAEPFVLLHPVTTSLTKACDPAQWAALLRVAHDLGLKRILVSGGMEAWHYEHCARIASATKELGVTIEDVSGMTVLPEFLHLLSRARLVLCVDGAASHLARALNVPSLTLHAVGSVPEEVNPRHVHLAAGATNAAKVLHELFTVSDTILDTPSTGPLPTSLREGITGSLRAAAR
;
A
#
# COMPACT_ATOMS: atom_id res chain seq x y z
N MET A 1 10.62 27.07 -7.68
CA MET A 1 10.46 26.32 -8.94
C MET A 1 10.42 24.83 -8.57
N GLY A 2 9.47 24.05 -9.02
CA GLY A 2 9.24 22.74 -8.44
C GLY A 2 9.24 21.61 -9.47
N GLU A 3 9.34 20.39 -8.99
CA GLU A 3 9.28 19.19 -9.83
C GLU A 3 7.85 18.64 -9.89
N LEU A 4 7.38 18.31 -11.11
CA LEU A 4 6.11 17.63 -11.36
C LEU A 4 6.38 16.16 -11.65
N VAL A 5 5.79 15.30 -10.85
CA VAL A 5 5.72 13.86 -11.12
C VAL A 5 4.35 13.50 -11.67
N ILE A 6 4.29 12.66 -12.70
CA ILE A 6 3.03 12.17 -13.28
C ILE A 6 2.99 10.64 -13.15
N LEU A 7 1.89 10.15 -12.55
CA LEU A 7 1.58 8.71 -12.48
C LEU A 7 0.07 8.49 -12.61
N HIS A 8 -0.36 7.78 -13.65
CA HIS A 8 -1.77 7.38 -13.82
C HIS A 8 -1.91 5.86 -13.66
N LYS A 9 -1.59 5.37 -12.47
CA LYS A 9 -1.65 3.98 -12.07
C LYS A 9 -2.71 3.74 -10.99
N GLN A 10 -2.73 2.55 -10.43
CA GLN A 10 -3.64 2.16 -9.37
C GLN A 10 -3.23 2.73 -8.01
N LEU A 11 -4.11 2.59 -7.01
CA LEU A 11 -3.90 3.11 -5.66
C LEU A 11 -2.61 2.58 -5.02
N GLY A 12 -2.37 1.26 -5.11
CA GLY A 12 -1.16 0.64 -4.57
C GLY A 12 0.12 1.21 -5.16
N ASP A 13 0.16 1.39 -6.49
CA ASP A 13 1.31 2.00 -7.17
C ASP A 13 1.55 3.44 -6.70
N THR A 14 0.48 4.18 -6.40
CA THR A 14 0.57 5.56 -5.89
C THR A 14 1.21 5.59 -4.49
N VAL A 15 0.85 4.66 -3.61
CA VAL A 15 1.47 4.52 -2.28
C VAL A 15 2.96 4.18 -2.40
N LEU A 16 3.30 3.25 -3.29
CA LEU A 16 4.68 2.83 -3.53
C LEU A 16 5.58 3.94 -4.10
N LEU A 17 5.00 5.04 -4.59
CA LEU A 17 5.76 6.22 -5.02
C LEU A 17 6.28 7.08 -3.87
N GLU A 18 5.70 7.01 -2.67
CA GLU A 18 6.04 7.92 -1.57
C GLU A 18 7.57 8.02 -1.33
N PRO A 19 8.34 6.92 -1.24
CA PRO A 19 9.79 7.03 -1.04
C PRO A 19 10.50 7.84 -2.14
N VAL A 20 10.06 7.66 -3.38
CA VAL A 20 10.63 8.36 -4.54
C VAL A 20 10.34 9.87 -4.46
N LEU A 21 9.09 10.22 -4.12
CA LEU A 21 8.68 11.62 -3.95
C LEU A 21 9.44 12.28 -2.80
N ARG A 22 9.63 11.57 -1.69
CA ARG A 22 10.44 12.00 -0.55
C ARG A 22 11.90 12.21 -0.95
N LYS A 23 12.50 11.29 -1.74
CA LYS A 23 13.85 11.46 -2.27
C LYS A 23 13.97 12.70 -3.15
N ILE A 24 13.03 12.91 -4.08
CA ILE A 24 13.00 14.08 -4.96
C ILE A 24 12.88 15.35 -4.11
N ALA A 25 11.96 15.39 -3.15
CA ALA A 25 11.79 16.53 -2.26
C ALA A 25 13.06 16.85 -1.47
N HIS A 26 13.76 15.81 -0.98
CA HIS A 26 15.05 15.99 -0.29
C HIS A 26 16.12 16.58 -1.22
N LEU A 27 16.22 16.08 -2.45
CA LEU A 27 17.21 16.55 -3.42
C LEU A 27 16.95 17.97 -3.93
N THR A 28 15.68 18.38 -4.00
CA THR A 28 15.29 19.70 -4.51
C THR A 28 15.09 20.75 -3.40
N GLY A 29 14.92 20.31 -2.16
CA GLY A 29 14.55 21.17 -1.03
C GLY A 29 13.09 21.67 -1.08
N GLU A 30 12.27 21.15 -1.99
CA GLU A 30 10.89 21.60 -2.22
C GLU A 30 9.90 20.44 -2.21
N ARG A 31 8.62 20.73 -1.94
CA ARG A 31 7.54 19.73 -2.10
C ARG A 31 7.37 19.34 -3.56
N VAL A 32 7.19 18.05 -3.80
CA VAL A 32 6.94 17.50 -5.15
C VAL A 32 5.46 17.59 -5.49
N HIS A 33 5.15 18.07 -6.67
CA HIS A 33 3.79 18.04 -7.18
C HIS A 33 3.52 16.71 -7.87
N LEU A 34 2.48 16.00 -7.45
CA LEU A 34 2.06 14.74 -8.07
C LEU A 34 0.74 14.92 -8.84
N LEU A 35 0.78 14.67 -10.14
CA LEU A 35 -0.39 14.53 -10.99
C LEU A 35 -0.76 13.05 -11.13
N CYS A 36 -1.87 12.68 -10.52
CA CYS A 36 -2.42 11.33 -10.54
C CYS A 36 -3.95 11.38 -10.68
N PRO A 37 -4.66 10.23 -10.78
CA PRO A 37 -6.11 10.21 -10.76
C PRO A 37 -6.68 10.97 -9.56
N PRO A 38 -7.69 11.85 -9.75
CA PRO A 38 -8.19 12.73 -8.68
C PRO A 38 -8.71 11.98 -7.45
N GLN A 39 -9.23 10.77 -7.62
CA GLN A 39 -9.71 9.94 -6.52
C GLN A 39 -8.59 9.53 -5.54
N TRP A 40 -7.32 9.62 -5.93
CA TRP A 40 -6.17 9.31 -5.05
C TRP A 40 -5.69 10.52 -4.24
N ARG A 41 -6.31 11.69 -4.41
CA ARG A 41 -5.96 12.90 -3.66
C ARG A 41 -5.84 12.70 -2.15
N PRO A 42 -6.73 11.95 -1.46
CA PRO A 42 -6.58 11.69 -0.02
C PRO A 42 -5.25 11.03 0.36
N ILE A 43 -4.72 10.13 -0.49
CA ILE A 43 -3.40 9.54 -0.24
C ILE A 43 -2.28 10.58 -0.31
N ILE A 44 -2.37 11.48 -1.29
CA ILE A 44 -1.34 12.52 -1.49
C ILE A 44 -1.34 13.50 -0.31
N GLU A 45 -2.50 13.78 0.26
CA GLU A 45 -2.63 14.64 1.45
C GLU A 45 -1.98 14.04 2.70
N LEU A 46 -1.79 12.70 2.73
CA LEU A 46 -1.06 12.00 3.79
C LEU A 46 0.45 11.84 3.50
N MET A 47 0.94 12.31 2.35
CA MET A 47 2.37 12.26 2.00
C MET A 47 3.05 13.58 2.39
N PRO A 48 3.93 13.62 3.42
CA PRO A 48 4.43 14.87 4.00
C PRO A 48 5.21 15.75 3.03
N HIS A 49 5.82 15.16 2.00
CA HIS A 49 6.69 15.85 1.03
C HIS A 49 6.01 16.08 -0.32
N THR A 50 4.71 15.83 -0.43
CA THR A 50 3.99 15.81 -1.71
C THR A 50 2.82 16.78 -1.68
N GLN A 51 2.42 17.25 -2.84
CA GLN A 51 1.24 18.08 -3.05
C GLN A 51 0.50 17.59 -4.30
N PHE A 52 -0.84 17.48 -4.20
CA PHE A 52 -1.67 17.11 -5.33
C PHE A 52 -1.66 18.22 -6.39
N ALA A 53 -1.24 17.86 -7.62
CA ALA A 53 -1.26 18.78 -8.75
C ALA A 53 -2.67 18.84 -9.36
N THR A 54 -3.32 20.01 -9.29
CA THR A 54 -4.56 20.24 -10.02
C THR A 54 -4.21 20.69 -11.44
N GLY A 55 -4.70 20.01 -12.47
CA GLY A 55 -4.45 20.36 -13.88
C GLY A 55 -4.94 21.74 -14.34
N LYS A 56 -5.50 22.55 -13.42
CA LYS A 56 -6.04 23.90 -13.69
C LYS A 56 -5.06 25.04 -13.40
N ARG A 57 -3.92 24.80 -12.78
CA ARG A 57 -2.94 25.87 -12.52
C ARG A 57 -2.03 26.05 -13.72
N ARG A 58 -1.83 27.30 -14.16
CA ARG A 58 -0.71 27.73 -15.02
C ARG A 58 0.60 27.65 -14.23
N TRP A 59 0.94 26.45 -13.77
CA TRP A 59 2.20 26.20 -13.11
C TRP A 59 3.16 25.61 -14.14
N MET A 60 4.34 26.17 -14.25
CA MET A 60 5.39 25.69 -15.15
C MET A 60 6.50 25.07 -14.28
N PRO A 61 6.52 23.76 -14.15
CA PRO A 61 7.61 23.09 -13.43
C PRO A 61 8.93 23.23 -14.21
N ASP A 62 10.04 23.21 -13.51
CA ASP A 62 11.37 23.14 -14.17
C ASP A 62 11.58 21.78 -14.80
N ARG A 63 11.17 20.74 -14.08
CA ARG A 63 11.29 19.35 -14.52
C ARG A 63 9.98 18.61 -14.35
N LEU A 64 9.68 17.75 -15.32
CA LEU A 64 8.60 16.78 -15.29
C LEU A 64 9.17 15.39 -15.36
N ARG A 65 8.76 14.50 -14.44
CA ARG A 65 9.05 13.06 -14.49
C ARG A 65 7.77 12.26 -14.70
N ALA A 66 7.71 11.50 -15.76
CA ALA A 66 6.65 10.53 -16.00
C ALA A 66 7.15 9.14 -15.56
N LEU A 67 6.46 8.52 -14.62
CA LEU A 67 6.82 7.23 -14.03
C LEU A 67 5.97 6.08 -14.56
N ASP A 68 5.22 6.33 -15.62
CA ASP A 68 4.56 5.32 -16.44
C ASP A 68 4.47 5.78 -17.89
N SER A 69 4.47 4.82 -18.82
CA SER A 69 4.40 5.05 -20.26
C SER A 69 2.97 5.07 -20.82
N GLY A 70 1.95 5.12 -19.95
CA GLY A 70 0.55 5.08 -20.37
C GLY A 70 0.13 6.32 -21.17
N GLY A 71 -0.86 6.14 -22.05
CA GLY A 71 -1.33 7.21 -22.93
C GLY A 71 -1.88 8.42 -22.17
N ARG A 72 -2.47 8.25 -20.97
CA ARG A 72 -2.95 9.36 -20.13
C ARG A 72 -1.78 10.19 -19.61
N THR A 73 -0.74 9.53 -19.10
CA THR A 73 0.49 10.17 -18.60
C THR A 73 1.21 10.90 -19.73
N THR A 74 1.38 10.26 -20.89
CA THR A 74 2.02 10.89 -22.07
C THR A 74 1.23 12.09 -22.56
N ARG A 75 -0.10 12.03 -22.58
CA ARG A 75 -0.95 13.18 -22.95
C ARG A 75 -0.78 14.32 -21.95
N ALA A 76 -0.83 14.05 -20.66
CA ALA A 76 -0.62 15.05 -19.62
C ALA A 76 0.76 15.72 -19.77
N ALA A 77 1.80 14.94 -19.99
CA ALA A 77 3.15 15.45 -20.23
C ALA A 77 3.26 16.30 -21.51
N ALA A 78 2.56 15.92 -22.59
CA ALA A 78 2.55 16.68 -23.84
C ALA A 78 1.98 18.11 -23.64
N PHE A 79 0.92 18.25 -22.85
CA PHE A 79 0.27 19.53 -22.57
C PHE A 79 0.89 20.31 -21.40
N THR A 80 1.89 19.77 -20.73
CA THR A 80 2.62 20.48 -19.68
C THR A 80 3.80 21.25 -20.28
N PHE A 81 3.82 22.57 -20.09
CA PHE A 81 4.98 23.38 -20.46
C PHE A 81 6.06 23.23 -19.39
N CYS A 82 7.20 22.68 -19.77
CA CYS A 82 8.29 22.33 -18.87
C CYS A 82 9.62 22.35 -19.64
N ARG A 83 10.70 22.73 -18.96
CA ARG A 83 12.05 22.81 -19.54
C ARG A 83 12.62 21.43 -19.85
N GLU A 84 12.41 20.49 -18.94
CA GLU A 84 12.91 19.14 -19.05
C GLU A 84 11.79 18.14 -18.79
N LYS A 85 11.62 17.17 -19.68
CA LYS A 85 10.63 16.11 -19.57
C LYS A 85 11.32 14.76 -19.62
N VAL A 86 11.28 14.02 -18.51
CA VAL A 86 11.91 12.71 -18.36
C VAL A 86 10.83 11.63 -18.30
N LEU A 87 10.98 10.57 -19.08
CA LEU A 87 10.17 9.36 -19.00
C LEU A 87 11.02 8.22 -18.45
N LEU A 88 10.55 7.55 -17.41
CA LEU A 88 11.13 6.33 -16.89
C LEU A 88 10.32 5.11 -17.37
N VAL A 89 11.01 4.15 -18.00
CA VAL A 89 10.41 2.88 -18.46
C VAL A 89 11.24 1.69 -18.01
N PRO A 90 10.61 0.50 -17.75
CA PRO A 90 11.36 -0.69 -17.35
C PRO A 90 12.21 -1.27 -18.48
N GLU A 91 11.82 -1.06 -19.74
CA GLU A 91 12.49 -1.63 -20.91
C GLU A 91 12.45 -0.69 -22.12
N PRO A 92 13.49 -0.67 -22.96
CA PRO A 92 13.52 0.15 -24.18
C PRO A 92 12.38 -0.16 -25.17
N GLY A 93 11.90 -1.42 -25.19
CA GLY A 93 10.80 -1.86 -26.06
C GLY A 93 9.46 -1.18 -25.77
N TRP A 94 9.31 -0.58 -24.62
CA TRP A 94 8.09 0.19 -24.25
C TRP A 94 8.08 1.60 -24.84
N VAL A 95 9.20 2.05 -25.45
CA VAL A 95 9.33 3.40 -25.99
C VAL A 95 8.71 3.50 -27.38
N THR A 96 7.69 4.30 -27.52
CA THR A 96 7.01 4.58 -28.81
C THR A 96 7.55 5.83 -29.49
N ARG A 97 7.16 6.06 -30.75
CA ARG A 97 7.44 7.33 -31.46
C ARG A 97 6.84 8.54 -30.74
N THR A 98 5.66 8.39 -30.17
CA THR A 98 5.00 9.46 -29.38
C THR A 98 5.82 9.83 -28.15
N HIS A 99 6.38 8.84 -27.43
CA HIS A 99 7.25 9.13 -26.29
C HIS A 99 8.46 9.98 -26.71
N ARG A 100 9.13 9.61 -27.82
CA ARG A 100 10.28 10.37 -28.34
C ARG A 100 9.94 11.80 -28.79
N ALA A 101 8.67 12.06 -29.15
CA ALA A 101 8.21 13.39 -29.50
C ALA A 101 7.87 14.27 -28.29
N VAL A 102 7.50 13.65 -27.16
CA VAL A 102 7.01 14.36 -25.95
C VAL A 102 8.13 14.60 -24.93
N TYR A 103 9.01 13.60 -24.76
CA TYR A 103 10.02 13.63 -23.70
C TYR A 103 11.39 13.99 -24.24
N SER A 104 12.08 14.90 -23.53
CA SER A 104 13.45 15.30 -23.84
C SER A 104 14.48 14.23 -23.43
N GLN A 105 14.15 13.38 -22.46
CA GLN A 105 14.96 12.29 -21.98
C GLN A 105 14.08 11.06 -21.72
N ILE A 106 14.59 9.88 -22.03
CA ILE A 106 13.91 8.59 -21.77
C ILE A 106 14.93 7.65 -21.13
N ASP A 107 14.69 7.31 -19.88
CA ASP A 107 15.52 6.41 -19.10
C ASP A 107 14.90 5.01 -19.08
N ALA A 108 15.55 4.04 -19.70
CA ALA A 108 15.15 2.65 -19.69
C ALA A 108 16.01 1.89 -18.66
N VAL A 109 15.40 1.54 -17.52
CA VAL A 109 16.09 0.88 -16.40
C VAL A 109 15.35 -0.41 -16.05
N ALA A 110 16.02 -1.55 -16.24
CA ALA A 110 15.43 -2.84 -15.92
C ALA A 110 15.19 -2.98 -14.40
N PRO A 111 14.04 -3.50 -13.97
CA PRO A 111 13.72 -3.70 -12.54
C PRO A 111 14.71 -4.62 -11.81
N GLY A 112 15.29 -5.60 -12.49
CA GLY A 112 16.29 -6.51 -11.92
C GLY A 112 15.81 -7.33 -10.74
N GLY A 113 14.54 -7.70 -10.71
CA GLY A 113 13.92 -8.45 -9.59
C GLY A 113 13.60 -7.62 -8.34
N ARG A 114 13.86 -6.31 -8.37
CA ARG A 114 13.49 -5.39 -7.27
C ARG A 114 12.00 -5.14 -7.23
N ASP A 115 11.47 -4.85 -6.05
CA ASP A 115 10.12 -4.31 -5.94
C ASP A 115 10.01 -2.93 -6.64
N MET A 116 8.79 -2.54 -6.98
CA MET A 116 8.54 -1.33 -7.78
C MET A 116 9.03 -0.06 -7.07
N ALA A 117 8.83 0.05 -5.76
CA ALA A 117 9.24 1.23 -5.01
C ALA A 117 10.76 1.36 -4.99
N ARG A 118 11.47 0.25 -4.77
CA ARG A 118 12.93 0.20 -4.78
C ARG A 118 13.51 0.47 -6.17
N TRP A 119 12.91 -0.12 -7.21
CA TRP A 119 13.32 0.13 -8.59
C TRP A 119 13.18 1.61 -8.97
N LEU A 120 12.02 2.22 -8.67
CA LEU A 120 11.80 3.65 -8.93
C LEU A 120 12.76 4.53 -8.12
N TRP A 121 13.00 4.18 -6.86
CA TRP A 121 13.95 4.88 -6.01
C TRP A 121 15.36 4.89 -6.58
N ASP A 122 15.86 3.74 -7.02
CA ASP A 122 17.21 3.60 -7.58
C ASP A 122 17.34 4.31 -8.95
N SER A 123 16.21 4.46 -9.67
CA SER A 123 16.16 5.11 -10.99
C SER A 123 16.09 6.64 -10.91
N VAL A 124 15.86 7.22 -9.74
CA VAL A 124 15.76 8.67 -9.54
C VAL A 124 16.95 9.18 -8.75
N GLY A 125 17.86 9.88 -9.45
CA GLY A 125 18.98 10.59 -8.83
C GLY A 125 20.26 9.76 -8.67
N THR A 126 21.29 10.40 -8.15
CA THR A 126 22.63 9.85 -7.95
C THR A 126 22.75 9.11 -6.61
N ASP A 127 23.83 8.35 -6.43
CA ASP A 127 24.15 7.58 -5.20
C ASP A 127 24.34 8.45 -3.94
N THR A 128 24.35 9.78 -4.07
CA THR A 128 24.48 10.75 -2.99
C THR A 128 23.10 11.24 -2.54
N GLY A 129 22.35 10.42 -1.83
CA GLY A 129 21.02 10.78 -1.33
C GLY A 129 20.69 10.05 -0.04
N PRO A 130 19.49 10.28 0.54
CA PRO A 130 19.03 9.54 1.70
C PRO A 130 18.99 8.04 1.39
N LYS A 131 19.11 7.20 2.41
CA LYS A 131 18.92 5.76 2.26
C LYS A 131 17.46 5.45 1.92
N TYR A 132 17.25 4.37 1.17
CA TYR A 132 15.90 3.88 0.91
C TYR A 132 15.22 3.47 2.23
N GLU A 133 14.03 4.00 2.41
CA GLU A 133 13.10 3.59 3.45
C GLU A 133 11.75 3.26 2.81
N PRO A 134 10.98 2.31 3.37
CA PRO A 134 9.65 1.96 2.88
C PRO A 134 8.70 3.18 2.84
N PRO A 135 7.58 3.09 2.09
CA PRO A 135 6.54 4.12 2.08
C PRO A 135 6.05 4.47 3.50
N VAL A 136 5.86 5.77 3.75
CA VAL A 136 5.31 6.31 5.00
C VAL A 136 4.18 7.26 4.68
N LEU A 137 3.06 7.10 5.36
CA LEU A 137 1.92 8.02 5.30
C LEU A 137 1.68 8.61 6.69
N GLU A 138 1.29 9.87 6.74
CA GLU A 138 0.78 10.49 7.95
C GLU A 138 -0.56 9.83 8.35
N ARG A 139 -0.89 9.93 9.63
CA ARG A 139 -2.16 9.38 10.11
C ARG A 139 -3.33 10.18 9.53
N PRO A 140 -4.36 9.52 9.00
CA PRO A 140 -5.57 10.20 8.53
C PRO A 140 -6.22 11.04 9.63
N PRO A 141 -6.71 12.25 9.31
CA PRO A 141 -7.45 13.10 10.24
C PRO A 141 -8.69 12.39 10.81
N GLU A 142 -9.06 12.72 12.05
CA GLU A 142 -10.22 12.10 12.72
C GLU A 142 -11.56 12.45 12.05
N ASP A 143 -11.66 13.59 11.37
CA ASP A 143 -12.83 14.02 10.62
C ASP A 143 -13.01 13.32 9.25
N TRP A 144 -12.09 12.42 8.89
CA TRP A 144 -12.21 11.61 7.67
C TRP A 144 -13.19 10.44 7.82
N THR A 145 -13.73 10.21 8.98
CA THR A 145 -14.73 9.16 9.21
C THR A 145 -16.06 9.75 9.61
N ARG A 146 -17.16 9.11 9.19
CA ARG A 146 -18.48 9.44 9.70
C ARG A 146 -18.72 8.77 11.06
N GLU A 147 -19.60 9.37 11.83
CA GLU A 147 -19.98 8.85 13.15
C GLU A 147 -20.46 7.38 13.06
N GLY A 148 -19.99 6.56 13.98
CA GLY A 148 -20.38 5.15 14.11
C GLY A 148 -19.70 4.18 13.11
N LEU A 149 -18.93 4.66 12.12
CA LEU A 149 -18.28 3.78 11.17
C LEU A 149 -17.03 3.10 11.77
N CYS A 150 -16.22 3.84 12.53
CA CYS A 150 -15.03 3.30 13.16
C CYS A 150 -15.32 2.85 14.59
N PRO A 151 -15.10 1.57 14.94
CA PRO A 151 -15.26 1.09 16.30
C PRO A 151 -14.36 1.83 17.30
N ALA A 152 -14.84 2.05 18.51
CA ALA A 152 -14.02 2.58 19.61
C ALA A 152 -13.10 1.49 20.21
N GLU A 153 -13.55 0.24 20.22
CA GLU A 153 -12.77 -0.91 20.65
C GLU A 153 -11.81 -1.42 19.58
N PRO A 154 -10.73 -2.12 19.96
CA PRO A 154 -9.80 -2.74 19.02
C PRO A 154 -10.50 -3.73 18.08
N PHE A 155 -10.20 -3.63 16.78
CA PHE A 155 -10.83 -4.46 15.75
C PHE A 155 -9.84 -4.98 14.71
N VAL A 156 -10.23 -6.06 14.06
CA VAL A 156 -9.58 -6.58 12.84
C VAL A 156 -10.26 -5.98 11.63
N LEU A 157 -9.48 -5.47 10.69
CA LEU A 157 -9.97 -5.10 9.36
C LEU A 157 -9.56 -6.18 8.36
N LEU A 158 -10.54 -6.90 7.82
CA LEU A 158 -10.33 -7.82 6.71
C LEU A 158 -10.62 -7.11 5.38
N HIS A 159 -9.64 -7.09 4.46
CA HIS A 159 -9.83 -6.62 3.09
C HIS A 159 -9.42 -7.72 2.10
N PRO A 160 -10.34 -8.70 1.81
CA PRO A 160 -10.01 -9.93 1.10
C PRO A 160 -10.06 -9.80 -0.42
N VAL A 161 -10.20 -8.59 -0.94
CA VAL A 161 -10.45 -8.31 -2.36
C VAL A 161 -9.43 -7.32 -2.95
N THR A 162 -9.32 -7.33 -4.27
CA THR A 162 -8.51 -6.41 -5.07
C THR A 162 -9.18 -6.26 -6.44
N THR A 163 -8.63 -5.50 -7.34
CA THR A 163 -9.14 -5.36 -8.73
C THR A 163 -9.07 -6.64 -9.56
N SER A 164 -8.39 -7.71 -9.08
CA SER A 164 -8.23 -8.98 -9.78
C SER A 164 -8.78 -10.14 -8.98
N LEU A 165 -9.79 -10.82 -9.53
CA LEU A 165 -10.38 -12.04 -8.95
C LEU A 165 -9.33 -13.16 -8.76
N THR A 166 -8.28 -13.20 -9.59
CA THR A 166 -7.21 -14.21 -9.48
C THR A 166 -6.39 -14.11 -8.20
N LYS A 167 -6.48 -12.98 -7.51
CA LYS A 167 -5.84 -12.76 -6.20
C LYS A 167 -6.75 -13.10 -5.01
N ALA A 168 -7.99 -13.49 -5.24
CA ALA A 168 -8.89 -13.89 -4.17
C ALA A 168 -8.44 -15.22 -3.54
N CYS A 169 -8.44 -15.27 -2.21
CA CYS A 169 -8.14 -16.49 -1.45
C CYS A 169 -9.43 -17.20 -1.03
N ASP A 170 -9.32 -18.49 -0.69
CA ASP A 170 -10.46 -19.28 -0.25
C ASP A 170 -11.17 -18.66 0.96
N PRO A 171 -12.52 -18.47 0.93
CA PRO A 171 -13.28 -18.01 2.09
C PRO A 171 -13.07 -18.83 3.36
N ALA A 172 -12.87 -20.15 3.25
CA ALA A 172 -12.60 -21.00 4.42
C ALA A 172 -11.25 -20.68 5.09
N GLN A 173 -10.24 -20.31 4.29
CA GLN A 173 -8.96 -19.88 4.84
C GLN A 173 -9.08 -18.57 5.64
N TRP A 174 -9.84 -17.61 5.13
CA TRP A 174 -10.13 -16.38 5.86
C TRP A 174 -10.90 -16.65 7.15
N ALA A 175 -11.93 -17.49 7.09
CA ALA A 175 -12.70 -17.86 8.27
C ALA A 175 -11.83 -18.51 9.36
N ALA A 176 -10.89 -19.38 8.98
CA ALA A 176 -9.95 -19.97 9.92
C ALA A 176 -9.03 -18.93 10.57
N LEU A 177 -8.50 -17.97 9.81
CA LEU A 177 -7.68 -16.89 10.34
C LEU A 177 -8.46 -15.96 11.26
N LEU A 178 -9.69 -15.62 10.89
CA LEU A 178 -10.57 -14.78 11.71
C LEU A 178 -10.97 -15.49 13.02
N ARG A 179 -11.11 -16.81 13.00
CA ARG A 179 -11.31 -17.60 14.22
C ARG A 179 -10.10 -17.50 15.15
N VAL A 180 -8.87 -17.62 14.63
CA VAL A 180 -7.66 -17.44 15.44
C VAL A 180 -7.60 -16.02 16.02
N ALA A 181 -7.84 -14.99 15.23
CA ALA A 181 -7.87 -13.61 15.72
C ALA A 181 -8.92 -13.41 16.83
N HIS A 182 -10.10 -13.99 16.65
CA HIS A 182 -11.18 -13.97 17.67
C HIS A 182 -10.77 -14.68 18.97
N ASP A 183 -10.11 -15.82 18.87
CA ASP A 183 -9.65 -16.60 20.04
C ASP A 183 -8.52 -15.87 20.79
N LEU A 184 -7.74 -15.04 20.07
CA LEU A 184 -6.75 -14.12 20.64
C LEU A 184 -7.35 -12.85 21.27
N GLY A 185 -8.69 -12.74 21.32
CA GLY A 185 -9.39 -11.63 21.98
C GLY A 185 -9.86 -10.52 21.05
N LEU A 186 -9.56 -10.53 19.76
CA LEU A 186 -10.07 -9.56 18.80
C LEU A 186 -11.50 -9.93 18.38
N LYS A 187 -12.47 -9.51 19.20
CA LYS A 187 -13.88 -9.86 19.05
C LYS A 187 -14.60 -9.07 17.97
N ARG A 188 -14.13 -7.85 17.66
CA ARG A 188 -14.71 -6.99 16.63
C ARG A 188 -13.97 -7.22 15.30
N ILE A 189 -14.71 -7.64 14.28
CA ILE A 189 -14.17 -7.91 12.95
C ILE A 189 -15.00 -7.17 11.91
N LEU A 190 -14.37 -6.31 11.14
CA LEU A 190 -14.95 -5.61 10.01
C LEU A 190 -14.43 -6.20 8.71
N VAL A 191 -15.32 -6.47 7.77
CA VAL A 191 -14.96 -6.84 6.40
C VAL A 191 -15.20 -5.66 5.49
N SER A 192 -14.20 -5.28 4.71
CA SER A 192 -14.28 -4.21 3.72
C SER A 192 -14.01 -4.74 2.31
N GLY A 193 -14.63 -4.10 1.32
CA GLY A 193 -14.47 -4.41 -0.08
C GLY A 193 -14.85 -3.24 -0.97
N GLY A 194 -14.52 -3.31 -2.25
CA GLY A 194 -14.97 -2.33 -3.22
C GLY A 194 -16.44 -2.55 -3.65
N MET A 195 -16.89 -1.80 -4.65
CA MET A 195 -18.28 -1.81 -5.14
C MET A 195 -18.53 -2.81 -6.28
N GLU A 196 -17.56 -3.65 -6.66
CA GLU A 196 -17.77 -4.66 -7.70
C GLU A 196 -18.61 -5.83 -7.16
N ALA A 197 -19.49 -6.39 -8.00
CA ALA A 197 -20.41 -7.46 -7.58
C ALA A 197 -19.71 -8.65 -6.93
N TRP A 198 -18.57 -9.08 -7.48
CA TRP A 198 -17.82 -10.21 -6.94
C TRP A 198 -17.20 -9.93 -5.58
N HIS A 199 -16.94 -8.64 -5.24
CA HIS A 199 -16.46 -8.24 -3.89
C HIS A 199 -17.52 -8.56 -2.85
N TYR A 200 -18.77 -8.16 -3.08
CA TYR A 200 -19.88 -8.45 -2.18
C TYR A 200 -20.11 -9.95 -2.02
N GLU A 201 -20.11 -10.70 -3.14
CA GLU A 201 -20.29 -12.15 -3.12
C GLU A 201 -19.16 -12.86 -2.35
N HIS A 202 -17.93 -12.41 -2.53
CA HIS A 202 -16.78 -12.98 -1.83
C HIS A 202 -16.82 -12.68 -0.33
N CYS A 203 -17.10 -11.45 0.06
CA CYS A 203 -17.25 -11.04 1.45
C CYS A 203 -18.42 -11.79 2.13
N ALA A 204 -19.55 -11.95 1.45
CA ALA A 204 -20.71 -12.72 1.97
C ALA A 204 -20.37 -14.20 2.19
N ARG A 205 -19.59 -14.81 1.30
CA ARG A 205 -19.10 -16.20 1.50
C ARG A 205 -18.18 -16.33 2.70
N ILE A 206 -17.29 -15.37 2.92
CA ILE A 206 -16.43 -15.32 4.11
C ILE A 206 -17.29 -15.16 5.37
N ALA A 207 -18.28 -14.26 5.35
CA ALA A 207 -19.18 -14.05 6.48
C ALA A 207 -19.95 -15.34 6.83
N SER A 208 -20.45 -16.06 5.83
CA SER A 208 -21.13 -17.34 6.04
C SER A 208 -20.20 -18.39 6.66
N ALA A 209 -19.00 -18.59 6.08
CA ALA A 209 -18.04 -19.55 6.61
C ALA A 209 -17.56 -19.19 8.04
N THR A 210 -17.44 -17.91 8.36
CA THR A 210 -17.05 -17.42 9.67
C THR A 210 -18.14 -17.69 10.71
N LYS A 211 -19.41 -17.50 10.33
CA LYS A 211 -20.58 -17.76 11.21
C LYS A 211 -20.65 -19.23 11.63
N GLU A 212 -20.31 -20.15 10.74
CA GLU A 212 -20.25 -21.59 11.05
C GLU A 212 -19.21 -21.90 12.16
N LEU A 213 -18.19 -21.07 12.28
CA LEU A 213 -17.16 -21.15 13.32
C LEU A 213 -17.51 -20.36 14.60
N GLY A 214 -18.71 -19.77 14.67
CA GLY A 214 -19.16 -18.96 15.82
C GLY A 214 -18.51 -17.58 15.92
N VAL A 215 -17.99 -17.05 14.81
CA VAL A 215 -17.42 -15.70 14.72
C VAL A 215 -18.35 -14.80 13.93
N THR A 216 -18.74 -13.69 14.52
CA THR A 216 -19.58 -12.68 13.86
C THR A 216 -18.71 -11.58 13.28
N ILE A 217 -18.98 -11.23 12.02
CA ILE A 217 -18.31 -10.13 11.34
C ILE A 217 -19.33 -9.08 10.89
N GLU A 218 -18.89 -7.85 10.79
CA GLU A 218 -19.65 -6.73 10.25
C GLU A 218 -19.14 -6.43 8.83
N ASP A 219 -20.04 -6.52 7.85
CA ASP A 219 -19.69 -6.25 6.46
C ASP A 219 -19.93 -4.77 6.13
N VAL A 220 -18.83 -4.05 5.87
CA VAL A 220 -18.84 -2.64 5.45
C VAL A 220 -18.40 -2.49 3.99
N SER A 221 -18.46 -3.56 3.20
CA SER A 221 -18.07 -3.56 1.79
C SER A 221 -18.91 -2.56 0.99
N GLY A 222 -18.26 -1.74 0.18
CA GLY A 222 -18.91 -0.69 -0.60
C GLY A 222 -19.50 0.47 0.19
N MET A 223 -19.40 0.45 1.52
CA MET A 223 -19.96 1.47 2.41
C MET A 223 -19.00 2.61 2.71
N THR A 224 -17.74 2.50 2.30
CA THR A 224 -16.70 3.50 2.61
C THR A 224 -16.20 4.20 1.36
N VAL A 225 -15.96 5.50 1.46
CA VAL A 225 -15.12 6.24 0.51
C VAL A 225 -13.65 6.14 0.93
N LEU A 226 -12.72 6.51 0.05
CA LEU A 226 -11.29 6.34 0.31
C LEU A 226 -10.80 7.00 1.62
N PRO A 227 -11.17 8.24 1.98
CA PRO A 227 -10.81 8.82 3.28
C PRO A 227 -11.26 7.96 4.47
N GLU A 228 -12.51 7.50 4.47
CA GLU A 228 -13.07 6.64 5.51
C GLU A 228 -12.34 5.30 5.61
N PHE A 229 -12.03 4.69 4.46
CA PHE A 229 -11.25 3.45 4.41
C PHE A 229 -9.85 3.62 4.98
N LEU A 230 -9.16 4.72 4.64
CA LEU A 230 -7.84 5.06 5.20
C LEU A 230 -7.90 5.25 6.71
N HIS A 231 -8.94 5.95 7.20
CA HIS A 231 -9.15 6.14 8.62
C HIS A 231 -9.39 4.79 9.33
N LEU A 232 -10.32 3.96 8.84
CA LEU A 232 -10.56 2.60 9.37
C LEU A 232 -9.27 1.78 9.41
N LEU A 233 -8.53 1.75 8.31
CA LEU A 233 -7.30 0.98 8.20
C LEU A 233 -6.26 1.46 9.23
N SER A 234 -6.12 2.78 9.41
CA SER A 234 -5.16 3.36 10.37
C SER A 234 -5.50 3.09 11.84
N ARG A 235 -6.77 2.78 12.14
CA ARG A 235 -7.27 2.48 13.50
C ARG A 235 -7.37 0.99 13.78
N ALA A 236 -7.24 0.13 12.76
CA ALA A 236 -7.28 -1.30 12.93
C ALA A 236 -6.13 -1.81 13.81
N ARG A 237 -6.42 -2.73 14.71
CA ARG A 237 -5.41 -3.43 15.49
C ARG A 237 -4.59 -4.39 14.62
N LEU A 238 -5.23 -4.96 13.62
CA LEU A 238 -4.66 -5.88 12.65
C LEU A 238 -5.39 -5.75 11.32
N VAL A 239 -4.63 -5.75 10.23
CA VAL A 239 -5.17 -5.83 8.87
C VAL A 239 -4.88 -7.21 8.30
N LEU A 240 -5.94 -7.91 7.86
CA LEU A 240 -5.85 -9.13 7.07
C LEU A 240 -6.23 -8.79 5.63
N CYS A 241 -5.37 -9.06 4.66
CA CYS A 241 -5.66 -8.68 3.28
C CYS A 241 -4.98 -9.60 2.25
N VAL A 242 -5.39 -9.48 1.00
CA VAL A 242 -4.67 -10.03 -0.14
C VAL A 242 -3.60 -9.04 -0.62
N ASP A 243 -2.67 -9.50 -1.45
CA ASP A 243 -1.69 -8.64 -2.12
C ASP A 243 -2.38 -7.59 -2.99
N GLY A 244 -2.35 -6.35 -2.55
CA GLY A 244 -3.04 -5.23 -3.19
C GLY A 244 -2.84 -3.90 -2.45
N ALA A 245 -3.67 -2.91 -2.77
CA ALA A 245 -3.56 -1.58 -2.19
C ALA A 245 -3.62 -1.57 -0.65
N ALA A 246 -4.48 -2.42 -0.05
CA ALA A 246 -4.64 -2.50 1.40
C ALA A 246 -3.35 -2.93 2.12
N SER A 247 -2.57 -3.86 1.54
CA SER A 247 -1.29 -4.29 2.11
C SER A 247 -0.25 -3.16 2.08
N HIS A 248 -0.16 -2.41 0.98
CA HIS A 248 0.74 -1.27 0.86
C HIS A 248 0.35 -0.13 1.80
N LEU A 249 -0.95 0.13 1.95
CA LEU A 249 -1.49 1.13 2.88
C LEU A 249 -1.22 0.75 4.34
N ALA A 250 -1.46 -0.51 4.73
CA ALA A 250 -1.17 -0.98 6.08
C ALA A 250 0.30 -0.80 6.42
N ARG A 251 1.19 -1.14 5.48
CA ARG A 251 2.64 -0.93 5.64
C ARG A 251 2.98 0.55 5.78
N ALA A 252 2.44 1.41 4.91
CA ALA A 252 2.74 2.84 4.90
C ALA A 252 2.19 3.57 6.14
N LEU A 253 1.07 3.13 6.70
CA LEU A 253 0.47 3.63 7.94
C LEU A 253 1.01 2.91 9.19
N ASN A 254 1.98 1.99 9.02
CA ASN A 254 2.59 1.20 10.10
C ASN A 254 1.58 0.40 10.94
N VAL A 255 0.50 -0.08 10.32
CA VAL A 255 -0.51 -0.94 10.96
C VAL A 255 -0.12 -2.41 10.77
N PRO A 256 -0.08 -3.24 11.82
CA PRO A 256 0.24 -4.66 11.69
C PRO A 256 -0.63 -5.36 10.65
N SER A 257 -0.04 -6.16 9.77
CA SER A 257 -0.79 -6.81 8.70
C SER A 257 -0.29 -8.20 8.36
N LEU A 258 -1.22 -9.08 7.99
CA LEU A 258 -0.97 -10.36 7.33
C LEU A 258 -1.54 -10.31 5.92
N THR A 259 -0.68 -10.47 4.94
CA THR A 259 -1.04 -10.45 3.51
C THR A 259 -0.96 -11.86 2.92
N LEU A 260 -2.04 -12.34 2.32
CA LEU A 260 -2.07 -13.60 1.59
C LEU A 260 -1.85 -13.37 0.09
N HIS A 261 -0.98 -14.18 -0.50
CA HIS A 261 -0.66 -14.19 -1.91
C HIS A 261 -1.27 -15.43 -2.59
N ALA A 262 -2.36 -15.26 -3.32
CA ALA A 262 -2.97 -16.35 -4.10
C ALA A 262 -2.18 -16.65 -5.38
N VAL A 263 -1.52 -15.65 -5.94
CA VAL A 263 -0.68 -15.76 -7.14
C VAL A 263 0.58 -14.91 -6.98
N GLY A 264 1.63 -15.26 -7.71
CA GLY A 264 2.92 -14.57 -7.66
C GLY A 264 3.85 -15.07 -6.54
N SER A 265 4.99 -14.44 -6.42
CA SER A 265 5.97 -14.74 -5.38
C SER A 265 5.65 -13.98 -4.10
N VAL A 266 5.80 -14.66 -2.98
CA VAL A 266 5.77 -14.01 -1.66
C VAL A 266 7.07 -13.21 -1.50
N PRO A 267 7.01 -11.94 -1.07
CA PRO A 267 8.21 -11.17 -0.80
C PRO A 267 9.13 -11.85 0.22
N GLU A 268 10.42 -11.88 -0.06
CA GLU A 268 11.42 -12.44 0.87
C GLU A 268 11.72 -11.51 2.06
N GLU A 269 11.32 -10.24 1.97
CA GLU A 269 11.55 -9.26 3.02
C GLU A 269 10.71 -9.62 4.26
N VAL A 270 11.39 -9.90 5.36
CA VAL A 270 10.75 -10.17 6.64
C VAL A 270 10.61 -8.87 7.42
N ASN A 271 9.38 -8.40 7.55
CA ASN A 271 9.03 -7.30 8.44
C ASN A 271 8.16 -7.87 9.58
N PRO A 272 8.55 -7.71 10.85
CA PRO A 272 7.80 -8.29 11.98
C PRO A 272 6.38 -7.74 12.14
N ARG A 273 6.09 -6.59 11.55
CA ARG A 273 4.73 -6.00 11.54
C ARG A 273 3.92 -6.33 10.28
N HIS A 274 4.59 -6.69 9.18
CA HIS A 274 3.94 -6.89 7.88
C HIS A 274 4.39 -8.22 7.30
N VAL A 275 3.58 -9.24 7.56
CA VAL A 275 3.88 -10.61 7.16
C VAL A 275 3.19 -10.96 5.86
N HIS A 276 3.91 -11.61 4.96
CA HIS A 276 3.41 -12.10 3.70
C HIS A 276 3.46 -13.63 3.67
N LEU A 277 2.37 -14.29 3.28
CA LEU A 277 2.28 -15.75 3.17
C LEU A 277 1.62 -16.15 1.84
N ALA A 278 1.99 -17.32 1.33
CA ALA A 278 1.23 -17.93 0.24
C ALA A 278 -0.17 -18.32 0.72
N ALA A 279 -1.18 -18.17 -0.14
CA ALA A 279 -2.50 -18.70 0.14
C ALA A 279 -2.42 -20.23 0.29
N GLY A 280 -3.18 -20.79 1.24
CA GLY A 280 -3.09 -22.21 1.59
C GLY A 280 -1.92 -22.59 2.51
N ALA A 281 -1.12 -21.63 2.97
CA ALA A 281 -0.07 -21.90 3.96
C ALA A 281 -0.65 -22.50 5.25
N THR A 282 -0.21 -23.69 5.61
CA THR A 282 -0.72 -24.45 6.78
C THR A 282 -0.30 -23.83 8.11
N ASN A 283 0.73 -23.00 8.10
CA ASN A 283 1.27 -22.29 9.27
C ASN A 283 0.67 -20.89 9.48
N ALA A 284 -0.29 -20.45 8.63
CA ALA A 284 -0.85 -19.11 8.69
C ALA A 284 -1.44 -18.74 10.06
N ALA A 285 -2.11 -19.68 10.71
CA ALA A 285 -2.65 -19.51 12.07
C ALA A 285 -1.55 -19.29 13.12
N LYS A 286 -0.45 -20.04 13.05
CA LYS A 286 0.71 -19.88 13.93
C LYS A 286 1.38 -18.52 13.73
N VAL A 287 1.59 -18.13 12.48
CA VAL A 287 2.17 -16.82 12.12
C VAL A 287 1.29 -15.67 12.60
N LEU A 288 -0.03 -15.80 12.49
CA LEU A 288 -0.97 -14.81 13.00
C LEU A 288 -0.87 -14.67 14.53
N HIS A 289 -0.76 -15.78 15.24
CA HIS A 289 -0.57 -15.78 16.69
C HIS A 289 0.73 -15.06 17.08
N GLU A 290 1.83 -15.34 16.39
CA GLU A 290 3.13 -14.69 16.62
C GLU A 290 3.06 -13.19 16.30
N LEU A 291 2.45 -12.80 15.18
CA LEU A 291 2.25 -11.39 14.79
C LEU A 291 1.45 -10.63 15.86
N PHE A 292 0.42 -11.27 16.42
CA PHE A 292 -0.40 -10.67 17.47
C PHE A 292 0.39 -10.46 18.77
N THR A 293 1.13 -11.47 19.22
CA THR A 293 1.97 -11.42 20.43
C THR A 293 3.04 -10.32 20.30
N VAL A 294 3.65 -10.22 19.11
CA VAL A 294 4.62 -9.16 18.81
C VAL A 294 3.96 -7.79 18.81
N SER A 295 2.74 -7.69 18.26
CA SER A 295 2.00 -6.42 18.21
C SER A 295 1.66 -5.90 19.60
N ASP A 296 1.34 -6.77 20.56
CA ASP A 296 1.10 -6.35 21.95
C ASP A 296 2.35 -5.75 22.59
N THR A 297 3.51 -6.38 22.40
CA THR A 297 4.79 -5.85 22.89
C THR A 297 5.20 -4.54 22.18
N ILE A 298 4.84 -4.38 20.91
CA ILE A 298 5.20 -3.22 20.08
C ILE A 298 4.27 -2.02 20.31
N LEU A 299 3.01 -2.24 20.68
CA LEU A 299 2.02 -1.16 20.87
C LEU A 299 2.23 -0.41 22.18
N ASP A 300 2.88 -1.04 23.15
CA ASP A 300 3.33 -0.37 24.37
C ASP A 300 4.62 0.45 24.15
N THR A 301 5.24 0.33 22.96
CA THR A 301 6.42 1.12 22.59
C THR A 301 6.00 2.29 21.68
N PRO A 302 6.38 3.54 21.96
CA PRO A 302 6.06 4.67 21.09
C PRO A 302 6.53 4.44 19.65
N SER A 303 5.70 4.77 18.67
CA SER A 303 5.86 4.46 17.23
C SER A 303 7.07 5.10 16.53
N THR A 304 7.99 5.75 17.25
CA THR A 304 9.05 6.59 16.70
C THR A 304 10.47 6.02 16.75
N GLY A 305 10.65 4.78 17.25
CA GLY A 305 11.98 4.17 17.35
C GLY A 305 12.11 2.83 16.63
N PRO A 306 13.30 2.46 16.14
CA PRO A 306 13.55 1.12 15.65
C PRO A 306 13.38 0.11 16.79
N LEU A 307 12.75 -1.04 16.49
CA LEU A 307 12.64 -2.16 17.44
C LEU A 307 14.01 -2.55 17.98
N PRO A 308 14.14 -2.87 19.29
CA PRO A 308 15.36 -3.40 19.84
C PRO A 308 15.87 -4.59 19.02
N THR A 309 17.17 -4.63 18.74
CA THR A 309 17.81 -5.63 17.88
C THR A 309 17.49 -7.07 18.34
N SER A 310 17.50 -7.32 19.65
CA SER A 310 17.16 -8.61 20.23
C SER A 310 15.71 -9.07 19.95
N LEU A 311 14.76 -8.14 19.97
CA LEU A 311 13.35 -8.41 19.65
C LEU A 311 13.19 -8.68 18.14
N ARG A 312 13.89 -7.92 17.33
CA ARG A 312 13.88 -8.05 15.86
C ARG A 312 14.47 -9.40 15.42
N GLU A 313 15.56 -9.83 16.02
CA GLU A 313 16.21 -11.11 15.72
C GLU A 313 15.38 -12.31 16.21
N GLY A 314 14.80 -12.25 17.42
CA GLY A 314 13.92 -13.29 17.95
C GLY A 314 12.69 -13.50 17.07
N ILE A 315 12.01 -12.42 16.66
CA ILE A 315 10.84 -12.46 15.80
C ILE A 315 11.18 -12.95 14.40
N THR A 316 12.28 -12.46 13.82
CA THR A 316 12.74 -12.88 12.49
C THR A 316 13.11 -14.37 12.49
N GLY A 317 13.69 -14.87 13.57
CA GLY A 317 14.00 -16.30 13.77
C GLY A 317 12.73 -17.16 13.83
N SER A 318 11.75 -16.77 14.64
CA SER A 318 10.45 -17.45 14.77
C SER A 318 9.66 -17.45 13.46
N LEU A 319 9.56 -16.31 12.78
CA LEU A 319 8.86 -16.19 11.49
C LEU A 319 9.54 -17.02 10.38
N ARG A 320 10.89 -17.02 10.32
CA ARG A 320 11.63 -17.89 9.38
C ARG A 320 11.47 -19.38 9.69
N ALA A 321 11.41 -19.76 10.96
CA ALA A 321 11.14 -21.15 11.36
C ALA A 321 9.70 -21.57 11.06
N ALA A 322 8.75 -20.65 11.13
CA ALA A 322 7.34 -20.88 10.80
C ALA A 322 7.08 -20.92 9.28
N ALA A 323 7.95 -20.29 8.48
CA ALA A 323 7.82 -20.23 7.01
C ALA A 323 8.49 -21.42 6.29
N ARG A 324 9.24 -22.27 7.00
CA ARG A 324 9.78 -23.55 6.54
C ARG A 324 8.88 -24.69 6.97
#